data_09ad5514fa0f2f642c6f8230a05043eb
#
_entry.id   09ad5514fa0f2f642c6f8230a05043eb
#
_cell.length_a   1.000
_cell.length_b   1.000
_cell.length_c   1.000
_cell.angle_alpha   90.00
_cell.angle_beta   90.00
_cell.angle_gamma   90.00
#
_symmetry.space_group_name_H-M   'P 1'
#
loop_
_entity.id
_entity.type
_entity.pdbx_description
1 polymer ?
#
loop_
_entity_poly.entity_id
_entity_poly.type
_entity_poly.pdbx_seq_one_letter_code
_entity_poly.pdbx_strand_id
1 'polypeptide(L)'
;MRAALWLVALFAVAVAVALFAGNNQAVVTVFWPPHRVDVSFNLMVVVLAGLFMLLYVALRAVFAVFSLPAEAKRWRAQQKERAMYAALMDALAHLLAGRFIRAAKSARNALVQEKSLTLLTDRAISPIGHSASRATQLRSLAHLLAAQSAQSLQNRPLRDEHLQQALESSAHRNALEMREGVQLRAARWALEDRDADAALDWLRQLPQGAARRTLALRTRLKATRQNRQTAQALETARLLAKHRAFSQDAAQSIVRGLALELLGAARDPVQLQQAWQLLDESERAMPELVVHAASRLMSLHGDPQLARAWVLQVWDRMVQPYSDIGDNLRIKLIGVLESGLDSIDAPWLARIEAAQYSRPRDANLQYLAGMACLSRQLWGKAQQLLSHAVLGLQDAGLRRKAWRALAELAEQRGDAPAAAEAYKQAAQL
;
A
#
# COMPACT_ATOMS: atom_id res chain seq x y z
N MET A 1 52.87 -21.77 -11.62
CA MET A 1 53.07 -23.13 -12.12
C MET A 1 53.00 -23.23 -13.66
N ARG A 2 51.99 -22.68 -14.36
CA ARG A 2 51.88 -22.72 -15.82
C ARG A 2 53.05 -22.03 -16.54
N ALA A 3 53.56 -20.89 -16.06
CA ALA A 3 54.70 -20.19 -16.67
C ALA A 3 56.03 -20.97 -16.52
N ALA A 4 56.26 -21.66 -15.40
CA ALA A 4 57.44 -22.50 -15.19
C ALA A 4 57.45 -23.72 -16.14
N LEU A 5 56.29 -24.37 -16.34
CA LEU A 5 56.14 -25.47 -17.28
C LEU A 5 56.40 -25.02 -18.72
N TRP A 6 55.97 -23.83 -19.12
CA TRP A 6 56.25 -23.26 -20.44
C TRP A 6 57.74 -22.96 -20.63
N LEU A 7 58.42 -22.45 -19.59
CA LEU A 7 59.87 -22.19 -19.63
C LEU A 7 60.65 -23.49 -19.78
N VAL A 8 60.31 -24.55 -19.02
CA VAL A 8 60.95 -25.87 -19.14
C VAL A 8 60.70 -26.51 -20.49
N ALA A 9 59.47 -26.41 -21.03
CA ALA A 9 59.12 -26.90 -22.36
C ALA A 9 59.93 -26.15 -23.45
N LEU A 10 60.04 -24.84 -23.34
CA LEU A 10 60.82 -24.02 -24.30
C LEU A 10 62.32 -24.33 -24.24
N PHE A 11 62.88 -24.57 -23.04
CA PHE A 11 64.24 -24.99 -22.86
C PHE A 11 64.49 -26.40 -23.43
N ALA A 12 63.59 -27.37 -23.21
CA ALA A 12 63.67 -28.70 -23.73
C ALA A 12 63.62 -28.69 -25.28
N VAL A 13 62.77 -27.85 -25.88
CA VAL A 13 62.74 -27.66 -27.36
C VAL A 13 64.01 -27.03 -27.86
N ALA A 14 64.53 -26.01 -27.17
CA ALA A 14 65.80 -25.37 -27.58
C ALA A 14 67.01 -26.35 -27.57
N VAL A 15 67.09 -27.22 -26.53
CA VAL A 15 68.11 -28.26 -26.41
C VAL A 15 67.94 -29.31 -27.54
N ALA A 16 66.71 -29.75 -27.82
CA ALA A 16 66.45 -30.72 -28.88
C ALA A 16 66.84 -30.15 -30.28
N VAL A 17 66.51 -28.87 -30.54
CA VAL A 17 66.90 -28.17 -31.80
C VAL A 17 68.41 -28.01 -31.89
N ALA A 18 69.11 -27.67 -30.80
CA ALA A 18 70.58 -27.54 -30.82
C ALA A 18 71.29 -28.87 -31.07
N LEU A 19 70.79 -29.96 -30.47
CA LEU A 19 71.34 -31.29 -30.76
C LEU A 19 71.10 -31.77 -32.19
N PHE A 20 69.93 -31.48 -32.75
CA PHE A 20 69.60 -31.78 -34.13
C PHE A 20 70.45 -30.97 -35.10
N ALA A 21 70.62 -29.67 -34.86
CA ALA A 21 71.45 -28.78 -35.71
C ALA A 21 72.93 -29.14 -35.70
N GLY A 22 73.45 -29.63 -34.55
CA GLY A 22 74.87 -29.99 -34.43
C GLY A 22 75.28 -31.25 -35.27
N ASN A 23 74.30 -32.16 -35.54
CA ASN A 23 74.57 -33.44 -36.17
C ASN A 23 74.23 -33.46 -37.71
N ASN A 24 73.72 -32.36 -38.24
CA ASN A 24 73.22 -32.29 -39.60
C ASN A 24 74.20 -31.57 -40.53
N GLN A 25 74.88 -32.33 -41.45
CA GLN A 25 75.81 -31.80 -42.44
C GLN A 25 75.18 -31.60 -43.86
N ALA A 26 73.82 -31.58 -43.94
CA ALA A 26 73.14 -31.41 -45.23
C ALA A 26 73.33 -29.98 -45.76
N VAL A 27 73.63 -29.90 -47.11
CA VAL A 27 73.75 -28.64 -47.81
C VAL A 27 72.64 -28.52 -48.86
N VAL A 28 71.98 -27.36 -48.88
CA VAL A 28 70.95 -27.02 -49.84
C VAL A 28 71.55 -26.10 -50.89
N THR A 29 71.57 -26.56 -52.18
CA THR A 29 72.07 -25.78 -53.28
C THR A 29 70.96 -25.03 -53.99
N VAL A 30 71.00 -23.71 -53.95
CA VAL A 30 70.08 -22.85 -54.69
C VAL A 30 70.68 -22.42 -56.03
N PHE A 31 70.01 -22.81 -57.09
CA PHE A 31 70.46 -22.43 -58.47
C PHE A 31 69.76 -21.12 -58.88
N TRP A 32 70.56 -20.08 -59.05
CA TRP A 32 70.14 -18.81 -59.63
C TRP A 32 71.04 -18.46 -60.79
N PRO A 33 70.68 -18.77 -62.01
CA PRO A 33 71.58 -18.57 -63.14
C PRO A 33 72.09 -17.13 -63.22
N PRO A 34 73.44 -16.88 -63.39
CA PRO A 34 74.52 -17.82 -63.57
C PRO A 34 75.22 -18.32 -62.27
N HIS A 35 74.60 -18.02 -61.05
CA HIS A 35 75.28 -18.31 -59.80
C HIS A 35 74.67 -19.53 -59.10
N ARG A 36 75.57 -20.30 -58.49
CA ARG A 36 75.22 -21.41 -57.60
C ARG A 36 75.62 -21.02 -56.18
N VAL A 37 74.65 -21.05 -55.25
CA VAL A 37 74.87 -20.72 -53.81
C VAL A 37 74.58 -21.97 -53.00
N ASP A 38 75.66 -22.49 -52.37
CA ASP A 38 75.55 -23.62 -51.44
C ASP A 38 75.34 -23.08 -50.00
N VAL A 39 74.20 -23.40 -49.38
CA VAL A 39 73.83 -22.92 -48.06
C VAL A 39 73.60 -24.12 -47.12
N SER A 40 74.08 -24.05 -45.90
CA SER A 40 73.82 -25.12 -44.94
C SER A 40 72.33 -25.24 -44.68
N PHE A 41 71.82 -26.48 -44.56
CA PHE A 41 70.41 -26.75 -44.26
C PHE A 41 69.95 -26.04 -43.00
N ASN A 42 70.80 -25.98 -41.96
CA ASN A 42 70.51 -25.28 -40.71
C ASN A 42 70.29 -23.78 -40.93
N LEU A 43 71.09 -23.11 -41.75
CA LEU A 43 70.90 -21.69 -42.09
C LEU A 43 69.59 -21.48 -42.83
N MET A 44 69.24 -22.38 -43.75
CA MET A 44 67.95 -22.29 -44.45
C MET A 44 66.75 -22.43 -43.52
N VAL A 45 66.79 -23.37 -42.59
CA VAL A 45 65.72 -23.54 -41.54
C VAL A 45 65.61 -22.30 -40.68
N VAL A 46 66.73 -21.69 -40.21
CA VAL A 46 66.72 -20.46 -39.44
C VAL A 46 66.14 -19.28 -40.22
N VAL A 47 66.49 -19.13 -41.45
CA VAL A 47 66.00 -18.08 -42.38
C VAL A 47 64.49 -18.28 -42.61
N LEU A 48 64.04 -19.52 -42.86
CA LEU A 48 62.63 -19.84 -43.06
C LEU A 48 61.79 -19.61 -41.75
N ALA A 49 62.32 -20.03 -40.61
CA ALA A 49 61.67 -19.77 -39.30
C ALA A 49 61.64 -18.28 -39.03
N GLY A 50 62.70 -17.53 -39.31
CA GLY A 50 62.72 -16.06 -39.16
C GLY A 50 61.72 -15.37 -40.10
N LEU A 51 61.60 -15.81 -41.33
CA LEU A 51 60.63 -15.29 -42.29
C LEU A 51 59.19 -15.60 -41.85
N PHE A 52 58.97 -16.83 -41.41
CA PHE A 52 57.65 -17.19 -40.85
C PHE A 52 57.28 -16.38 -39.62
N MET A 53 58.22 -16.16 -38.70
CA MET A 53 57.99 -15.33 -37.51
C MET A 53 57.76 -13.88 -37.91
N LEU A 54 58.46 -13.33 -38.86
CA LEU A 54 58.26 -11.97 -39.36
C LEU A 54 56.87 -11.82 -40.00
N LEU A 55 56.47 -12.82 -40.84
CA LEU A 55 55.15 -12.87 -41.45
C LEU A 55 54.05 -12.96 -40.37
N TYR A 56 54.23 -13.80 -39.34
CA TYR A 56 53.32 -13.95 -38.25
C TYR A 56 53.14 -12.61 -37.47
N VAL A 57 54.23 -11.93 -37.12
CA VAL A 57 54.22 -10.63 -36.45
C VAL A 57 53.53 -9.57 -37.30
N ALA A 58 53.84 -9.54 -38.63
CA ALA A 58 53.24 -8.63 -39.61
C ALA A 58 51.71 -8.85 -39.68
N LEU A 59 51.26 -10.11 -39.84
CA LEU A 59 49.86 -10.45 -39.87
C LEU A 59 49.16 -10.08 -38.51
N ARG A 60 49.79 -10.39 -37.39
CA ARG A 60 49.29 -10.04 -36.07
C ARG A 60 49.16 -8.54 -35.88
N ALA A 61 50.13 -7.74 -36.34
CA ALA A 61 50.06 -6.28 -36.30
C ALA A 61 48.90 -5.74 -37.16
N VAL A 62 48.70 -6.29 -38.36
CA VAL A 62 47.59 -5.94 -39.23
C VAL A 62 46.26 -6.25 -38.57
N PHE A 63 46.09 -7.46 -38.01
CA PHE A 63 44.88 -7.82 -37.28
C PHE A 63 44.66 -6.93 -36.06
N ALA A 64 45.72 -6.58 -35.28
CA ALA A 64 45.62 -5.67 -34.14
C ALA A 64 45.11 -4.28 -34.56
N VAL A 65 45.65 -3.73 -35.67
CA VAL A 65 45.19 -2.43 -36.21
C VAL A 65 43.74 -2.48 -36.64
N PHE A 66 43.26 -3.57 -37.27
CA PHE A 66 41.87 -3.72 -37.67
C PHE A 66 40.93 -3.95 -36.49
N SER A 67 41.42 -4.50 -35.36
CA SER A 67 40.60 -4.69 -34.13
C SER A 67 40.44 -3.40 -33.29
N LEU A 68 41.35 -2.43 -33.38
CA LEU A 68 41.36 -1.16 -32.64
C LEU A 68 40.02 -0.39 -32.72
N PRO A 69 39.37 -0.23 -33.89
CA PRO A 69 38.13 0.48 -34.00
C PRO A 69 36.98 -0.22 -33.22
N ALA A 70 36.96 -1.55 -33.20
CA ALA A 70 35.96 -2.33 -32.48
C ALA A 70 36.16 -2.24 -30.95
N GLU A 71 37.38 -2.32 -30.48
CA GLU A 71 37.74 -2.17 -29.09
C GLU A 71 37.47 -0.75 -28.58
N ALA A 72 37.82 0.27 -29.36
CA ALA A 72 37.51 1.67 -29.05
C ALA A 72 35.99 1.92 -28.95
N LYS A 73 35.18 1.30 -29.82
CA LYS A 73 33.70 1.36 -29.72
C LYS A 73 33.18 0.69 -28.45
N ARG A 74 33.70 -0.52 -28.12
CA ARG A 74 33.33 -1.24 -26.88
C ARG A 74 33.70 -0.44 -25.64
N TRP A 75 34.89 0.14 -25.60
CA TRP A 75 35.36 0.97 -24.50
C TRP A 75 34.49 2.22 -24.33
N ARG A 76 34.15 2.93 -25.42
CA ARG A 76 33.25 4.09 -25.39
C ARG A 76 31.85 3.70 -24.90
N ALA A 77 31.32 2.55 -25.31
CA ALA A 77 30.04 2.04 -24.85
C ALA A 77 30.06 1.76 -23.35
N GLN A 78 31.10 1.07 -22.84
CA GLN A 78 31.27 0.81 -21.42
C GLN A 78 31.42 2.11 -20.57
N GLN A 79 32.16 3.08 -21.10
CA GLN A 79 32.30 4.37 -20.42
C GLN A 79 30.97 5.11 -20.31
N LYS A 80 30.16 5.12 -21.38
CA LYS A 80 28.82 5.73 -21.37
C LYS A 80 27.86 4.98 -20.47
N GLU A 81 27.93 3.66 -20.46
CA GLU A 81 27.13 2.85 -19.51
C GLU A 81 27.47 3.18 -18.06
N ARG A 82 28.75 3.25 -17.70
CA ARG A 82 29.19 3.67 -16.36
C ARG A 82 28.73 5.09 -16.02
N ALA A 83 28.83 6.03 -16.95
CA ALA A 83 28.38 7.41 -16.77
C ALA A 83 26.85 7.48 -16.57
N MET A 84 26.08 6.64 -17.28
CA MET A 84 24.63 6.53 -17.11
C MET A 84 24.27 6.03 -15.70
N TYR A 85 24.91 4.94 -15.22
CA TYR A 85 24.70 4.44 -13.86
C TYR A 85 25.09 5.46 -12.79
N ALA A 86 26.24 6.14 -12.97
CA ALA A 86 26.66 7.19 -12.06
C ALA A 86 25.63 8.32 -12.00
N ALA A 87 25.13 8.78 -13.14
CA ALA A 87 24.11 9.83 -13.21
C ALA A 87 22.77 9.41 -12.54
N LEU A 88 22.36 8.12 -12.65
CA LEU A 88 21.18 7.60 -11.96
C LEU A 88 21.38 7.55 -10.45
N MET A 89 22.56 7.10 -9.99
CA MET A 89 22.89 7.09 -8.56
C MET A 89 22.94 8.52 -7.98
N ASP A 90 23.50 9.46 -8.72
CA ASP A 90 23.50 10.89 -8.35
C ASP A 90 22.07 11.45 -8.30
N ALA A 91 21.21 11.08 -9.27
CA ALA A 91 19.81 11.49 -9.27
C ALA A 91 19.09 10.98 -8.03
N LEU A 92 19.28 9.71 -7.68
CA LEU A 92 18.69 9.11 -6.47
C LEU A 92 19.23 9.77 -5.19
N ALA A 93 20.53 9.95 -5.09
CA ALA A 93 21.16 10.59 -3.93
C ALA A 93 20.67 12.04 -3.74
N HIS A 94 20.59 12.81 -4.83
CA HIS A 94 20.05 14.16 -4.79
C HIS A 94 18.57 14.20 -4.44
N LEU A 95 17.77 13.23 -4.92
CA LEU A 95 16.35 13.12 -4.58
C LEU A 95 16.16 12.87 -3.09
N LEU A 96 16.92 11.91 -2.52
CA LEU A 96 16.88 11.59 -1.10
C LEU A 96 17.37 12.76 -0.23
N ALA A 97 18.34 13.52 -0.73
CA ALA A 97 18.85 14.73 -0.07
C ALA A 97 17.94 15.96 -0.23
N GLY A 98 16.76 15.84 -0.88
CA GLY A 98 15.82 16.95 -1.13
C GLY A 98 16.32 17.98 -2.17
N ARG A 99 17.36 17.65 -2.94
CA ARG A 99 17.93 18.54 -3.98
C ARG A 99 17.27 18.29 -5.33
N PHE A 100 15.98 18.56 -5.43
CA PHE A 100 15.13 18.15 -6.56
C PHE A 100 15.59 18.68 -7.93
N ILE A 101 16.07 19.93 -8.01
CA ILE A 101 16.60 20.49 -9.27
C ILE A 101 17.82 19.72 -9.74
N ARG A 102 18.74 19.36 -8.83
CA ARG A 102 19.93 18.57 -9.18
C ARG A 102 19.55 17.15 -9.54
N ALA A 103 18.59 16.55 -8.81
CA ALA A 103 18.05 15.22 -9.11
C ALA A 103 17.46 15.16 -10.53
N ALA A 104 16.63 16.13 -10.92
CA ALA A 104 16.07 16.23 -12.26
C ALA A 104 17.15 16.41 -13.34
N LYS A 105 18.20 17.19 -13.06
CA LYS A 105 19.32 17.37 -13.98
C LYS A 105 20.12 16.08 -14.16
N SER A 106 20.44 15.38 -13.09
CA SER A 106 21.17 14.10 -13.13
C SER A 106 20.34 13.02 -13.83
N ALA A 107 19.03 12.95 -13.59
CA ALA A 107 18.14 12.02 -14.29
C ALA A 107 18.09 12.29 -15.81
N ARG A 108 18.01 13.56 -16.21
CA ARG A 108 18.10 13.94 -17.65
C ARG A 108 19.45 13.60 -18.25
N ASN A 109 20.55 13.79 -17.53
CA ASN A 109 21.87 13.36 -17.99
C ASN A 109 21.94 11.86 -18.22
N ALA A 110 21.34 11.05 -17.34
CA ALA A 110 21.25 9.60 -17.51
C ALA A 110 20.52 9.23 -18.82
N LEU A 111 19.40 9.92 -19.13
CA LEU A 111 18.65 9.73 -20.38
C LEU A 111 19.47 10.11 -21.63
N VAL A 112 20.25 11.18 -21.57
CA VAL A 112 21.15 11.59 -22.67
C VAL A 112 22.23 10.51 -22.91
N GLN A 113 22.84 9.98 -21.85
CA GLN A 113 23.84 8.92 -21.96
C GLN A 113 23.20 7.63 -22.53
N GLU A 114 22.00 7.27 -22.06
CA GLU A 114 21.25 6.11 -22.55
C GLU A 114 20.94 6.23 -24.04
N LYS A 115 20.40 7.37 -24.49
CA LYS A 115 20.12 7.63 -25.90
C LYS A 115 21.39 7.56 -26.76
N SER A 116 22.50 8.07 -26.24
CA SER A 116 23.79 7.99 -26.95
C SER A 116 24.36 6.55 -26.99
N LEU A 117 24.02 5.72 -26.00
CA LEU A 117 24.42 4.31 -25.98
C LEU A 117 23.60 3.49 -26.97
N THR A 118 22.30 3.69 -27.08
CA THR A 118 21.44 3.02 -28.06
C THR A 118 21.91 3.31 -29.50
N LEU A 119 22.23 4.56 -29.82
CA LEU A 119 22.75 4.95 -31.14
C LEU A 119 24.11 4.27 -31.50
N LEU A 120 24.91 3.94 -30.48
CA LEU A 120 26.16 3.19 -30.69
C LEU A 120 25.92 1.69 -30.86
N THR A 121 24.89 1.16 -30.23
CA THR A 121 24.54 -0.27 -30.21
C THR A 121 23.75 -0.66 -31.46
N ASP A 122 22.86 0.18 -31.97
CA ASP A 122 22.09 -0.05 -33.19
C ASP A 122 23.00 -0.12 -34.45
N ARG A 123 24.17 0.52 -34.39
CA ARG A 123 25.20 0.42 -35.45
C ARG A 123 26.10 -0.80 -35.31
N ALA A 124 26.11 -1.48 -34.18
CA ALA A 124 26.87 -2.69 -33.94
C ALA A 124 25.88 -3.85 -33.80
N ILE A 125 25.77 -4.69 -34.80
CA ILE A 125 24.99 -5.94 -34.78
C ILE A 125 25.47 -6.78 -33.58
N SER A 126 24.79 -6.70 -32.47
CA SER A 126 25.05 -7.53 -31.30
C SER A 126 23.75 -8.05 -30.73
N PRO A 127 23.50 -9.36 -30.79
CA PRO A 127 22.30 -10.00 -30.32
C PRO A 127 22.44 -10.38 -28.85
N ILE A 128 22.45 -9.42 -27.96
CA ILE A 128 22.37 -9.76 -26.52
C ILE A 128 21.08 -9.16 -25.97
N GLY A 129 20.00 -9.95 -26.06
CA GLY A 129 18.64 -9.60 -25.60
C GLY A 129 18.54 -9.18 -24.12
N HIS A 130 19.58 -9.46 -23.34
CA HIS A 130 19.63 -9.04 -21.93
C HIS A 130 20.02 -7.57 -21.76
N SER A 131 20.77 -6.97 -22.68
CA SER A 131 21.17 -5.57 -22.61
C SER A 131 20.03 -4.62 -22.97
N ALA A 132 19.21 -4.96 -23.95
CA ALA A 132 18.06 -4.16 -24.38
C ALA A 132 17.00 -4.07 -23.28
N SER A 133 16.71 -5.18 -22.58
CA SER A 133 15.77 -5.20 -21.46
C SER A 133 16.24 -4.32 -20.30
N ARG A 134 17.52 -4.36 -19.99
CA ARG A 134 18.09 -3.55 -18.90
C ARG A 134 18.11 -2.07 -19.26
N ALA A 135 18.37 -1.71 -20.50
CA ALA A 135 18.35 -0.33 -20.99
C ALA A 135 16.93 0.29 -20.88
N THR A 136 15.88 -0.47 -21.24
CA THR A 136 14.50 -0.02 -21.11
C THR A 136 14.07 0.18 -19.64
N GLN A 137 14.50 -0.69 -18.74
CA GLN A 137 14.26 -0.53 -17.30
C GLN A 137 14.94 0.73 -16.74
N LEU A 138 16.21 0.97 -17.13
CA LEU A 138 16.97 2.15 -16.72
C LEU A 138 16.36 3.44 -17.26
N ARG A 139 15.90 3.43 -18.51
CA ARG A 139 15.18 4.57 -19.11
C ARG A 139 13.91 4.88 -18.32
N SER A 140 13.08 3.88 -18.03
CA SER A 140 11.87 4.05 -17.23
C SER A 140 12.18 4.58 -15.83
N LEU A 141 13.24 4.07 -15.18
CA LEU A 141 13.69 4.56 -13.88
C LEU A 141 14.15 6.02 -13.92
N ALA A 142 14.92 6.41 -14.95
CA ALA A 142 15.38 7.79 -15.12
C ALA A 142 14.21 8.76 -15.30
N HIS A 143 13.23 8.39 -16.13
CA HIS A 143 12.00 9.16 -16.28
C HIS A 143 11.20 9.23 -14.98
N LEU A 144 11.09 8.13 -14.21
CA LEU A 144 10.42 8.12 -12.93
C LEU A 144 11.09 9.04 -11.89
N LEU A 145 12.43 9.06 -11.83
CA LEU A 145 13.19 9.98 -10.96
C LEU A 145 13.01 11.45 -11.37
N ALA A 146 12.99 11.74 -12.68
CA ALA A 146 12.69 13.06 -13.20
C ALA A 146 11.26 13.49 -12.86
N ALA A 147 10.27 12.60 -13.05
CA ALA A 147 8.87 12.85 -12.68
C ALA A 147 8.70 13.08 -11.17
N GLN A 148 9.36 12.27 -10.32
CA GLN A 148 9.35 12.46 -8.87
C GLN A 148 9.95 13.81 -8.46
N SER A 149 11.03 14.23 -9.12
CA SER A 149 11.66 15.53 -8.88
C SER A 149 10.73 16.67 -9.30
N ALA A 150 10.05 16.53 -10.44
CA ALA A 150 9.05 17.50 -10.93
C ALA A 150 7.84 17.59 -9.99
N GLN A 151 7.34 16.46 -9.44
CA GLN A 151 6.28 16.44 -8.43
C GLN A 151 6.71 17.22 -7.18
N SER A 152 7.92 16.99 -6.69
CA SER A 152 8.44 17.68 -5.50
C SER A 152 8.61 19.19 -5.73
N LEU A 153 8.83 19.60 -6.98
CA LEU A 153 8.89 21.00 -7.41
C LEU A 153 7.52 21.56 -7.82
N GLN A 154 6.43 20.79 -7.68
CA GLN A 154 5.05 21.18 -8.06
C GLN A 154 4.90 21.49 -9.55
N ASN A 155 5.77 20.97 -10.40
CA ASN A 155 5.70 21.13 -11.85
C ASN A 155 4.94 19.96 -12.48
N ARG A 156 3.59 20.06 -12.47
CA ARG A 156 2.69 19.01 -12.98
C ARG A 156 2.91 18.67 -14.46
N PRO A 157 3.00 19.64 -15.38
CA PRO A 157 3.19 19.31 -16.80
C PRO A 157 4.44 18.46 -17.06
N LEU A 158 5.56 18.84 -16.45
CA LEU A 158 6.83 18.11 -16.61
C LEU A 158 6.77 16.73 -15.95
N ARG A 159 6.07 16.62 -14.81
CA ARG A 159 5.83 15.32 -14.16
C ARG A 159 5.05 14.38 -15.07
N ASP A 160 3.95 14.86 -15.65
CA ASP A 160 3.06 14.04 -16.47
C ASP A 160 3.72 13.62 -17.78
N GLU A 161 4.53 14.49 -18.40
CA GLU A 161 5.35 14.15 -19.54
C GLU A 161 6.32 12.98 -19.20
N HIS A 162 7.09 13.13 -18.13
CA HIS A 162 8.02 12.09 -17.73
C HIS A 162 7.33 10.80 -17.25
N LEU A 163 6.14 10.90 -16.63
CA LEU A 163 5.33 9.75 -16.25
C LEU A 163 4.91 8.95 -17.48
N GLN A 164 4.42 9.62 -18.51
CA GLN A 164 4.02 8.97 -19.76
C GLN A 164 5.20 8.26 -20.42
N GLN A 165 6.35 8.91 -20.52
CA GLN A 165 7.57 8.32 -21.07
C GLN A 165 8.07 7.12 -20.24
N ALA A 166 7.89 7.15 -18.89
CA ALA A 166 8.21 6.01 -18.04
C ALA A 166 7.27 4.82 -18.32
N LEU A 167 5.97 5.07 -18.52
CA LEU A 167 5.00 4.04 -18.87
C LEU A 167 5.27 3.42 -20.24
N GLU A 168 5.56 4.23 -21.26
CA GLU A 168 5.92 3.78 -22.59
C GLU A 168 7.17 2.91 -22.57
N SER A 169 8.20 3.35 -21.84
CA SER A 169 9.44 2.59 -21.68
C SER A 169 9.23 1.26 -20.94
N SER A 170 8.24 1.17 -20.05
CA SER A 170 7.91 -0.03 -19.27
C SER A 170 6.83 -0.91 -19.91
N ALA A 171 6.42 -0.65 -21.16
CA ALA A 171 5.38 -1.42 -21.84
C ALA A 171 5.79 -2.87 -22.19
N HIS A 172 7.08 -3.17 -22.24
CA HIS A 172 7.59 -4.50 -22.56
C HIS A 172 7.43 -5.51 -21.43
N ARG A 173 7.22 -6.80 -21.77
CA ARG A 173 7.05 -7.90 -20.81
C ARG A 173 8.13 -7.97 -19.73
N ASN A 174 9.36 -7.63 -20.06
CA ASN A 174 10.50 -7.70 -19.14
C ASN A 174 10.57 -6.52 -18.15
N ALA A 175 9.66 -5.55 -18.24
CA ALA A 175 9.62 -4.36 -17.40
C ALA A 175 8.31 -4.24 -16.59
N LEU A 176 7.56 -5.34 -16.43
CA LEU A 176 6.28 -5.35 -15.72
C LEU A 176 6.39 -4.82 -14.29
N GLU A 177 7.42 -5.22 -13.54
CA GLU A 177 7.62 -4.73 -12.16
C GLU A 177 7.87 -3.22 -12.12
N MET A 178 8.60 -2.70 -13.12
CA MET A 178 8.82 -1.25 -13.23
C MET A 178 7.52 -0.54 -13.56
N ARG A 179 6.70 -1.08 -14.46
CA ARG A 179 5.38 -0.52 -14.79
C ARG A 179 4.45 -0.47 -13.57
N GLU A 180 4.39 -1.55 -12.78
CA GLU A 180 3.65 -1.58 -11.50
C GLU A 180 4.14 -0.46 -10.55
N GLY A 181 5.46 -0.28 -10.44
CA GLY A 181 6.06 0.78 -9.63
C GLY A 181 5.69 2.18 -10.11
N VAL A 182 5.70 2.41 -11.42
CA VAL A 182 5.29 3.68 -12.04
C VAL A 182 3.81 3.96 -11.77
N GLN A 183 2.92 2.98 -11.97
CA GLN A 183 1.48 3.11 -11.72
C GLN A 183 1.17 3.39 -10.24
N LEU A 184 1.84 2.68 -9.32
CA LEU A 184 1.70 2.95 -7.88
C LEU A 184 2.16 4.36 -7.50
N ARG A 185 3.22 4.86 -8.14
CA ARG A 185 3.69 6.22 -7.91
C ARG A 185 2.70 7.24 -8.46
N ALA A 186 2.16 7.03 -9.67
CA ALA A 186 1.13 7.86 -10.27
C ALA A 186 -0.14 7.94 -9.39
N ALA A 187 -0.60 6.80 -8.84
CA ALA A 187 -1.72 6.77 -7.92
C ALA A 187 -1.46 7.61 -6.65
N ARG A 188 -0.24 7.59 -6.13
CA ARG A 188 0.12 8.42 -4.96
C ARG A 188 0.15 9.91 -5.29
N TRP A 189 0.68 10.30 -6.44
CA TRP A 189 0.68 11.70 -6.88
C TRP A 189 -0.73 12.22 -7.09
N ALA A 190 -1.61 11.41 -7.70
CA ALA A 190 -3.02 11.77 -7.83
C ALA A 190 -3.68 12.05 -6.46
N LEU A 191 -3.38 11.22 -5.43
CA LEU A 191 -3.84 11.48 -4.07
C LEU A 191 -3.27 12.76 -3.44
N GLU A 192 -1.99 13.06 -3.68
CA GLU A 192 -1.34 14.29 -3.25
C GLU A 192 -2.00 15.51 -3.92
N ASP A 193 -2.42 15.36 -5.18
CA ASP A 193 -3.17 16.36 -5.95
C ASP A 193 -4.66 16.42 -5.58
N ARG A 194 -5.12 15.60 -4.61
CA ARG A 194 -6.52 15.45 -4.18
C ARG A 194 -7.46 14.89 -5.26
N ASP A 195 -6.93 14.24 -6.26
CA ASP A 195 -7.68 13.54 -7.29
C ASP A 195 -7.80 12.04 -6.95
N ALA A 196 -8.84 11.73 -6.16
CA ALA A 196 -9.06 10.37 -5.70
C ALA A 196 -9.53 9.44 -6.83
N ASP A 197 -10.26 9.96 -7.81
CA ASP A 197 -10.76 9.17 -8.94
C ASP A 197 -9.60 8.74 -9.83
N ALA A 198 -8.71 9.65 -10.22
CA ALA A 198 -7.50 9.31 -10.96
C ALA A 198 -6.62 8.31 -10.19
N ALA A 199 -6.51 8.44 -8.85
CA ALA A 199 -5.77 7.49 -8.04
C ALA A 199 -6.38 6.08 -8.09
N LEU A 200 -7.71 5.96 -8.04
CA LEU A 200 -8.42 4.69 -8.15
C LEU A 200 -8.28 4.09 -9.56
N ASP A 201 -8.27 4.91 -10.60
CA ASP A 201 -8.06 4.48 -11.98
C ASP A 201 -6.68 3.88 -12.19
N TRP A 202 -5.64 4.49 -11.65
CA TRP A 202 -4.30 3.93 -11.66
C TRP A 202 -4.22 2.60 -10.92
N LEU A 203 -4.87 2.49 -9.77
CA LEU A 203 -4.90 1.26 -8.98
C LEU A 203 -5.69 0.13 -9.64
N ARG A 204 -6.73 0.43 -10.46
CA ARG A 204 -7.48 -0.56 -11.26
C ARG A 204 -6.65 -1.17 -12.38
N GLN A 205 -5.68 -0.43 -12.91
CA GLN A 205 -4.79 -0.89 -13.97
C GLN A 205 -3.69 -1.84 -13.46
N LEU A 206 -3.51 -1.97 -12.14
CA LEU A 206 -2.50 -2.87 -11.57
C LEU A 206 -2.91 -4.34 -11.76
N PRO A 207 -1.96 -5.24 -12.06
CA PRO A 207 -2.19 -6.68 -12.00
C PRO A 207 -2.68 -7.10 -10.61
N GLN A 208 -3.48 -8.16 -10.54
CA GLN A 208 -4.09 -8.61 -9.27
C GLN A 208 -3.07 -8.83 -8.15
N GLY A 209 -1.89 -9.39 -8.46
CA GLY A 209 -0.81 -9.58 -7.49
C GLY A 209 -0.27 -8.27 -6.91
N ALA A 210 -0.07 -7.24 -7.74
CA ALA A 210 0.40 -5.93 -7.32
C ALA A 210 -0.69 -5.14 -6.56
N ALA A 211 -1.95 -5.24 -6.99
CA ALA A 211 -3.09 -4.59 -6.35
C ALA A 211 -3.35 -5.07 -4.90
N ARG A 212 -2.91 -6.29 -4.55
CA ARG A 212 -3.03 -6.87 -3.20
C ARG A 212 -1.84 -6.54 -2.29
N ARG A 213 -0.79 -5.92 -2.79
CA ARG A 213 0.35 -5.52 -1.94
C ARG A 213 -0.08 -4.44 -0.96
N THR A 214 0.48 -4.46 0.25
CA THR A 214 0.15 -3.52 1.34
C THR A 214 0.21 -2.06 0.91
N LEU A 215 1.19 -1.69 0.06
CA LEU A 215 1.32 -0.31 -0.43
C LEU A 215 0.14 0.09 -1.32
N ALA A 216 -0.28 -0.78 -2.25
CA ALA A 216 -1.43 -0.55 -3.12
C ALA A 216 -2.73 -0.45 -2.30
N LEU A 217 -2.94 -1.37 -1.34
CA LEU A 217 -4.10 -1.35 -0.45
C LEU A 217 -4.15 -0.10 0.43
N ARG A 218 -3.01 0.34 1.00
CA ARG A 218 -2.94 1.60 1.78
C ARG A 218 -3.29 2.82 0.92
N THR A 219 -2.80 2.84 -0.33
CA THR A 219 -3.12 3.92 -1.28
C THR A 219 -4.60 3.88 -1.65
N ARG A 220 -5.16 2.67 -1.89
CA ARG A 220 -6.58 2.47 -2.17
C ARG A 220 -7.47 2.90 -1.00
N LEU A 221 -7.11 2.55 0.23
CA LEU A 221 -7.85 2.98 1.41
C LEU A 221 -7.92 4.51 1.53
N LYS A 222 -6.81 5.19 1.27
CA LYS A 222 -6.80 6.66 1.26
C LYS A 222 -7.67 7.24 0.15
N ALA A 223 -7.58 6.69 -1.07
CA ALA A 223 -8.36 7.14 -2.23
C ALA A 223 -9.86 6.94 -2.01
N THR A 224 -10.29 5.75 -1.55
CA THR A 224 -11.71 5.46 -1.30
C THR A 224 -12.29 6.32 -0.19
N ARG A 225 -11.52 6.60 0.88
CA ARG A 225 -11.94 7.53 1.93
C ARG A 225 -12.07 8.96 1.41
N GLN A 226 -11.11 9.43 0.63
CA GLN A 226 -11.14 10.78 0.05
C GLN A 226 -12.33 10.92 -0.92
N ASN A 227 -12.68 9.86 -1.64
CA ASN A 227 -13.82 9.80 -2.57
C ASN A 227 -15.15 9.42 -1.88
N ARG A 228 -15.20 9.36 -0.54
CA ARG A 228 -16.39 9.01 0.25
C ARG A 228 -17.01 7.64 -0.11
N GLN A 229 -16.23 6.73 -0.64
CA GLN A 229 -16.64 5.36 -0.97
C GLN A 229 -16.45 4.46 0.26
N THR A 230 -17.23 4.70 1.33
CA THR A 230 -17.01 4.13 2.66
C THR A 230 -17.10 2.60 2.66
N ALA A 231 -18.01 2.00 1.87
CA ALA A 231 -18.12 0.54 1.76
C ALA A 231 -16.82 -0.08 1.17
N GLN A 232 -16.27 0.49 0.10
CA GLN A 232 -15.02 0.01 -0.49
C GLN A 232 -13.81 0.29 0.43
N ALA A 233 -13.84 1.38 1.20
CA ALA A 233 -12.84 1.68 2.21
C ALA A 233 -12.85 0.61 3.32
N LEU A 234 -14.03 0.18 3.78
CA LEU A 234 -14.19 -0.87 4.79
C LEU A 234 -13.64 -2.21 4.29
N GLU A 235 -13.99 -2.65 3.07
CA GLU A 235 -13.43 -3.86 2.45
C GLU A 235 -11.89 -3.80 2.36
N THR A 236 -11.35 -2.65 1.93
CA THR A 236 -9.90 -2.47 1.84
C THR A 236 -9.22 -2.51 3.21
N ALA A 237 -9.86 -1.94 4.24
CA ALA A 237 -9.38 -1.99 5.62
C ALA A 237 -9.36 -3.42 6.18
N ARG A 238 -10.39 -4.23 5.89
CA ARG A 238 -10.44 -5.66 6.24
C ARG A 238 -9.28 -6.44 5.59
N LEU A 239 -9.01 -6.19 4.31
CA LEU A 239 -7.88 -6.80 3.62
C LEU A 239 -6.54 -6.41 4.27
N LEU A 240 -6.36 -5.14 4.63
CA LEU A 240 -5.16 -4.67 5.32
C LEU A 240 -5.01 -5.30 6.71
N ALA A 241 -6.11 -5.45 7.45
CA ALA A 241 -6.14 -6.16 8.73
C ALA A 241 -5.72 -7.63 8.57
N LYS A 242 -6.28 -8.34 7.59
CA LYS A 242 -5.93 -9.72 7.25
C LYS A 242 -4.45 -9.89 6.89
N HIS A 243 -3.86 -8.91 6.19
CA HIS A 243 -2.43 -8.90 5.86
C HIS A 243 -1.53 -8.39 7.00
N ARG A 244 -2.07 -8.17 8.20
CA ARG A 244 -1.34 -7.64 9.37
C ARG A 244 -0.56 -6.34 9.06
N ALA A 245 -1.14 -5.49 8.22
CA ALA A 245 -0.53 -4.21 7.83
C ALA A 245 -0.58 -3.16 8.96
N PHE A 246 -1.39 -3.41 9.99
CA PHE A 246 -1.56 -2.63 11.21
C PHE A 246 -1.47 -3.54 12.44
N SER A 247 -1.27 -2.97 13.61
CA SER A 247 -1.52 -3.69 14.87
C SER A 247 -3.00 -4.09 14.95
N GLN A 248 -3.31 -5.12 15.73
CA GLN A 248 -4.67 -5.63 15.86
C GLN A 248 -5.64 -4.53 16.34
N ASP A 249 -5.24 -3.76 17.36
CA ASP A 249 -6.06 -2.68 17.92
C ASP A 249 -6.29 -1.54 16.92
N ALA A 250 -5.24 -1.16 16.16
CA ALA A 250 -5.36 -0.15 15.12
C ALA A 250 -6.27 -0.61 13.98
N ALA A 251 -6.16 -1.89 13.57
CA ALA A 251 -7.02 -2.46 12.54
C ALA A 251 -8.49 -2.46 12.98
N GLN A 252 -8.78 -2.91 14.20
CA GLN A 252 -10.13 -2.90 14.76
C GLN A 252 -10.68 -1.47 14.87
N SER A 253 -9.86 -0.52 15.31
CA SER A 253 -10.29 0.89 15.41
C SER A 253 -10.63 1.49 14.05
N ILE A 254 -9.82 1.20 13.00
CA ILE A 254 -10.08 1.67 11.64
C ILE A 254 -11.36 1.04 11.08
N VAL A 255 -11.52 -0.28 11.21
CA VAL A 255 -12.70 -1.00 10.74
C VAL A 255 -13.96 -0.50 11.45
N ARG A 256 -13.92 -0.37 12.78
CA ARG A 256 -15.03 0.18 13.59
C ARG A 256 -15.37 1.60 13.15
N GLY A 257 -14.38 2.47 12.95
CA GLY A 257 -14.61 3.85 12.50
C GLY A 257 -15.30 3.92 11.14
N LEU A 258 -14.84 3.12 10.17
CA LEU A 258 -15.45 3.03 8.83
C LEU A 258 -16.86 2.42 8.87
N ALA A 259 -17.09 1.42 9.71
CA ALA A 259 -18.42 0.83 9.90
C ALA A 259 -19.40 1.84 10.50
N LEU A 260 -18.97 2.62 11.51
CA LEU A 260 -19.79 3.71 12.07
C LEU A 260 -20.11 4.78 11.01
N GLU A 261 -19.13 5.14 10.19
CA GLU A 261 -19.34 6.11 9.10
C GLU A 261 -20.31 5.56 8.05
N LEU A 262 -20.21 4.27 7.70
CA LEU A 262 -21.11 3.60 6.77
C LEU A 262 -22.56 3.60 7.28
N LEU A 263 -22.76 3.22 8.54
CA LEU A 263 -24.08 3.22 9.17
C LEU A 263 -24.66 4.64 9.32
N GLY A 264 -23.79 5.61 9.66
CA GLY A 264 -24.18 7.02 9.82
C GLY A 264 -24.57 7.71 8.50
N ALA A 265 -24.04 7.23 7.36
CA ALA A 265 -24.34 7.77 6.05
C ALA A 265 -25.74 7.40 5.54
N ALA A 266 -26.39 6.38 6.12
CA ALA A 266 -27.73 5.95 5.72
C ALA A 266 -28.78 7.05 5.99
N ARG A 267 -29.63 7.31 5.01
CA ARG A 267 -30.66 8.37 5.05
C ARG A 267 -32.06 7.83 5.33
N ASP A 268 -32.27 6.55 5.15
CA ASP A 268 -33.53 5.86 5.37
C ASP A 268 -33.30 4.47 6.02
N PRO A 269 -34.34 3.83 6.59
CA PRO A 269 -34.21 2.52 7.24
C PRO A 269 -33.72 1.41 6.32
N VAL A 270 -34.06 1.47 5.01
CA VAL A 270 -33.71 0.43 4.04
C VAL A 270 -32.19 0.49 3.76
N GLN A 271 -31.66 1.70 3.50
CA GLN A 271 -30.23 1.89 3.33
C GLN A 271 -29.45 1.48 4.58
N LEU A 272 -29.98 1.77 5.76
CA LEU A 272 -29.33 1.36 7.01
C LEU A 272 -29.29 -0.17 7.16
N GLN A 273 -30.38 -0.86 6.81
CA GLN A 273 -30.40 -2.34 6.82
C GLN A 273 -29.40 -2.91 5.81
N GLN A 274 -29.32 -2.35 4.60
CA GLN A 274 -28.32 -2.74 3.61
C GLN A 274 -26.89 -2.51 4.14
N ALA A 275 -26.62 -1.35 4.74
CA ALA A 275 -25.32 -1.07 5.35
C ALA A 275 -24.99 -2.05 6.49
N TRP A 276 -25.99 -2.42 7.30
CA TRP A 276 -25.85 -3.41 8.35
C TRP A 276 -25.52 -4.82 7.80
N GLN A 277 -26.16 -5.21 6.68
CA GLN A 277 -25.88 -6.48 6.03
C GLN A 277 -24.48 -6.58 5.41
N LEU A 278 -23.86 -5.44 5.06
CA LEU A 278 -22.46 -5.38 4.59
C LEU A 278 -21.43 -5.60 5.70
N LEU A 279 -21.84 -5.51 6.98
CA LEU A 279 -20.95 -5.76 8.10
C LEU A 279 -20.72 -7.26 8.32
N ASP A 280 -19.48 -7.63 8.65
CA ASP A 280 -19.13 -9.00 9.02
C ASP A 280 -19.73 -9.37 10.38
N GLU A 281 -19.85 -10.66 10.68
CA GLU A 281 -20.40 -11.16 11.95
C GLU A 281 -19.63 -10.62 13.15
N SER A 282 -18.30 -10.58 13.08
CA SER A 282 -17.45 -10.02 14.13
C SER A 282 -17.68 -8.52 14.36
N GLU A 283 -18.00 -7.78 13.32
CA GLU A 283 -18.32 -6.35 13.39
C GLU A 283 -19.73 -6.14 13.97
N ARG A 284 -20.71 -6.94 13.51
CA ARG A 284 -22.07 -6.93 14.08
C ARG A 284 -22.13 -7.35 15.55
N ALA A 285 -21.10 -8.04 16.05
CA ALA A 285 -20.98 -8.37 17.46
C ALA A 285 -20.34 -7.24 18.31
N MET A 286 -19.84 -6.15 17.70
CA MET A 286 -19.27 -5.01 18.42
C MET A 286 -20.39 -4.16 19.07
N PRO A 287 -20.40 -4.00 20.41
CA PRO A 287 -21.49 -3.31 21.09
C PRO A 287 -21.72 -1.88 20.61
N GLU A 288 -20.64 -1.16 20.28
CA GLU A 288 -20.71 0.22 19.81
C GLU A 288 -21.41 0.33 18.45
N LEU A 289 -21.14 -0.62 17.53
CA LEU A 289 -21.78 -0.65 16.21
C LEU A 289 -23.26 -1.01 16.31
N VAL A 290 -23.57 -2.00 17.14
CA VAL A 290 -24.95 -2.45 17.42
C VAL A 290 -25.79 -1.30 17.94
N VAL A 291 -25.34 -0.65 19.01
CA VAL A 291 -26.08 0.46 19.64
C VAL A 291 -26.21 1.65 18.70
N HIS A 292 -25.14 1.95 17.92
CA HIS A 292 -25.20 3.02 16.93
C HIS A 292 -26.20 2.73 15.81
N ALA A 293 -26.19 1.50 15.27
CA ALA A 293 -27.12 1.08 14.21
C ALA A 293 -28.58 1.14 14.71
N ALA A 294 -28.84 0.62 15.91
CA ALA A 294 -30.17 0.63 16.48
C ALA A 294 -30.64 2.07 16.79
N SER A 295 -29.78 2.91 17.36
CA SER A 295 -30.09 4.34 17.58
C SER A 295 -30.40 5.06 16.26
N ARG A 296 -29.61 4.77 15.21
CA ARG A 296 -29.85 5.36 13.89
C ARG A 296 -31.15 4.87 13.28
N LEU A 297 -31.47 3.57 13.42
CA LEU A 297 -32.75 3.00 12.96
C LEU A 297 -33.94 3.70 13.58
N MET A 298 -33.88 3.92 14.90
CA MET A 298 -34.95 4.64 15.64
C MET A 298 -35.05 6.11 15.19
N SER A 299 -33.92 6.78 14.98
CA SER A 299 -33.91 8.18 14.49
C SER A 299 -34.45 8.35 13.07
N LEU A 300 -34.39 7.31 12.26
CA LEU A 300 -34.96 7.25 10.90
C LEU A 300 -36.42 6.74 10.90
N HIS A 301 -37.05 6.59 12.04
CA HIS A 301 -38.40 6.03 12.20
C HIS A 301 -38.53 4.61 11.60
N GLY A 302 -37.47 3.80 11.74
CA GLY A 302 -37.47 2.40 11.33
C GLY A 302 -38.19 1.50 12.32
N ASP A 303 -38.24 0.18 12.06
CA ASP A 303 -38.92 -0.80 12.89
C ASP A 303 -38.28 -0.97 14.28
N PRO A 304 -38.97 -0.65 15.36
CA PRO A 304 -38.49 -0.84 16.74
C PRO A 304 -38.20 -2.30 17.09
N GLN A 305 -38.91 -3.27 16.47
CA GLN A 305 -38.68 -4.69 16.72
C GLN A 305 -37.32 -5.11 16.19
N LEU A 306 -36.97 -4.63 15.03
CA LEU A 306 -35.65 -4.87 14.44
C LEU A 306 -34.53 -4.24 15.27
N ALA A 307 -34.72 -3.01 15.75
CA ALA A 307 -33.75 -2.36 16.63
C ALA A 307 -33.53 -3.17 17.93
N ARG A 308 -34.62 -3.67 18.54
CA ARG A 308 -34.54 -4.54 19.71
C ARG A 308 -33.86 -5.88 19.44
N ALA A 309 -34.12 -6.48 18.28
CA ALA A 309 -33.42 -7.70 17.85
C ALA A 309 -31.90 -7.50 17.75
N TRP A 310 -31.46 -6.37 17.21
CA TRP A 310 -30.03 -6.06 17.11
C TRP A 310 -29.39 -5.87 18.48
N VAL A 311 -30.00 -5.13 19.39
CA VAL A 311 -29.42 -4.83 20.70
C VAL A 311 -29.53 -5.95 21.72
N LEU A 312 -30.22 -7.03 21.44
CA LEU A 312 -30.49 -8.11 22.40
C LEU A 312 -29.22 -8.68 23.03
N GLN A 313 -28.22 -9.02 22.22
CA GLN A 313 -26.94 -9.56 22.70
C GLN A 313 -26.18 -8.55 23.58
N VAL A 314 -26.24 -7.26 23.21
CA VAL A 314 -25.61 -6.18 23.99
C VAL A 314 -26.34 -5.98 25.32
N TRP A 315 -27.69 -6.08 25.33
CA TRP A 315 -28.49 -6.05 26.52
C TRP A 315 -28.12 -7.19 27.48
N ASP A 316 -28.06 -8.43 26.96
CA ASP A 316 -27.72 -9.59 27.79
C ASP A 316 -26.31 -9.46 28.41
N ARG A 317 -25.34 -8.90 27.68
CA ARG A 317 -24.02 -8.59 28.22
C ARG A 317 -24.05 -7.46 29.25
N MET A 318 -24.86 -6.42 29.03
CA MET A 318 -25.01 -5.28 29.96
C MET A 318 -25.56 -5.71 31.30
N VAL A 319 -26.50 -6.65 31.32
CA VAL A 319 -27.17 -7.13 32.53
C VAL A 319 -26.31 -8.13 33.34
N GLN A 320 -25.18 -8.63 32.80
CA GLN A 320 -24.29 -9.52 33.56
C GLN A 320 -23.57 -8.79 34.71
N PRO A 321 -23.25 -9.50 35.82
CA PRO A 321 -22.65 -8.87 37.01
C PRO A 321 -21.32 -8.13 36.75
N TYR A 322 -20.51 -8.62 35.80
CA TYR A 322 -19.21 -8.02 35.43
C TYR A 322 -19.23 -7.60 33.97
N SER A 323 -20.16 -6.71 33.63
CA SER A 323 -20.29 -6.20 32.27
C SER A 323 -19.08 -5.35 31.87
N ASP A 324 -18.54 -5.62 30.69
CA ASP A 324 -17.49 -4.83 30.04
C ASP A 324 -18.03 -3.59 29.29
N ILE A 325 -19.34 -3.34 29.37
CA ILE A 325 -20.02 -2.23 28.69
C ILE A 325 -19.87 -0.96 29.50
N GLY A 326 -19.18 0.04 28.94
CA GLY A 326 -18.98 1.34 29.57
C GLY A 326 -20.28 2.16 29.72
N ASP A 327 -20.31 3.07 30.69
CA ASP A 327 -21.52 3.83 31.06
C ASP A 327 -22.10 4.65 29.90
N ASN A 328 -21.26 5.26 29.05
CA ASN A 328 -21.75 5.99 27.87
C ASN A 328 -22.52 5.10 26.89
N LEU A 329 -22.10 3.85 26.72
CA LEU A 329 -22.78 2.91 25.84
C LEU A 329 -24.05 2.38 26.46
N ARG A 330 -24.09 2.20 27.81
CA ARG A 330 -25.28 1.86 28.59
C ARG A 330 -26.36 2.93 28.42
N ILE A 331 -26.00 4.20 28.58
CA ILE A 331 -26.92 5.34 28.43
C ILE A 331 -27.52 5.36 27.00
N LYS A 332 -26.71 5.18 25.99
CA LYS A 332 -27.18 5.11 24.60
C LYS A 332 -28.11 3.93 24.34
N LEU A 333 -27.77 2.74 24.88
CA LEU A 333 -28.63 1.56 24.77
C LEU A 333 -29.99 1.77 25.41
N ILE A 334 -30.02 2.38 26.61
CA ILE A 334 -31.25 2.74 27.30
C ILE A 334 -32.08 3.73 26.49
N GLY A 335 -31.44 4.74 25.90
CA GLY A 335 -32.10 5.68 24.99
C GLY A 335 -32.74 5.02 23.77
N VAL A 336 -32.08 4.01 23.20
CA VAL A 336 -32.64 3.22 22.09
C VAL A 336 -33.88 2.44 22.53
N LEU A 337 -33.81 1.77 23.66
CA LEU A 337 -34.96 1.01 24.20
C LEU A 337 -36.10 1.92 24.59
N GLU A 338 -35.81 3.06 25.23
CA GLU A 338 -36.79 4.10 25.60
C GLU A 338 -37.57 4.58 24.36
N SER A 339 -36.90 4.88 23.27
CA SER A 339 -37.56 5.39 22.05
C SER A 339 -38.49 4.39 21.37
N GLY A 340 -38.45 3.11 21.76
CA GLY A 340 -39.30 2.04 21.25
C GLY A 340 -40.30 1.49 22.26
N LEU A 341 -40.51 2.15 23.42
CA LEU A 341 -41.38 1.63 24.48
C LEU A 341 -42.87 1.56 24.11
N ASP A 342 -43.35 2.44 23.23
CA ASP A 342 -44.76 2.44 22.82
C ASP A 342 -45.16 1.14 22.10
N SER A 343 -44.20 0.49 21.44
CA SER A 343 -44.37 -0.77 20.70
C SER A 343 -43.72 -1.98 21.41
N ILE A 344 -43.42 -1.86 22.72
CA ILE A 344 -42.71 -2.90 23.46
C ILE A 344 -43.58 -4.16 23.61
N ASP A 345 -42.97 -5.32 23.32
CA ASP A 345 -43.60 -6.62 23.50
C ASP A 345 -43.46 -7.16 24.95
N ALA A 346 -44.27 -8.15 25.30
CA ALA A 346 -44.24 -8.75 26.64
C ALA A 346 -42.87 -9.38 26.99
N PRO A 347 -42.17 -10.07 26.09
CA PRO A 347 -40.84 -10.60 26.39
C PRO A 347 -39.79 -9.54 26.74
N TRP A 348 -39.79 -8.38 26.06
CA TRP A 348 -38.88 -7.29 26.38
C TRP A 348 -39.25 -6.59 27.67
N LEU A 349 -40.54 -6.39 27.95
CA LEU A 349 -40.98 -5.85 29.20
C LEU A 349 -40.52 -6.72 30.38
N ALA A 350 -40.73 -8.03 30.28
CA ALA A 350 -40.25 -8.98 31.30
C ALA A 350 -38.72 -8.94 31.50
N ARG A 351 -37.93 -8.77 30.41
CA ARG A 351 -36.48 -8.60 30.52
C ARG A 351 -36.07 -7.32 31.27
N ILE A 352 -36.74 -6.20 30.97
CA ILE A 352 -36.47 -4.93 31.64
C ILE A 352 -36.81 -5.04 33.13
N GLU A 353 -37.97 -5.62 33.49
CA GLU A 353 -38.40 -5.82 34.89
C GLU A 353 -37.46 -6.77 35.63
N ALA A 354 -37.05 -7.90 35.00
CA ALA A 354 -36.08 -8.83 35.59
C ALA A 354 -34.72 -8.18 35.85
N ALA A 355 -34.23 -7.37 34.89
CA ALA A 355 -32.99 -6.64 35.05
C ALA A 355 -33.05 -5.61 36.18
N GLN A 356 -34.13 -4.85 36.28
CA GLN A 356 -34.37 -3.90 37.39
C GLN A 356 -34.47 -4.62 38.74
N TYR A 357 -35.16 -5.76 38.80
CA TYR A 357 -35.28 -6.55 40.02
C TYR A 357 -33.93 -7.12 40.47
N SER A 358 -33.09 -7.60 39.54
CA SER A 358 -31.75 -8.12 39.85
C SER A 358 -30.79 -7.02 40.32
N ARG A 359 -30.98 -5.78 39.89
CA ARG A 359 -30.17 -4.61 40.26
C ARG A 359 -31.02 -3.41 40.70
N PRO A 360 -31.63 -3.49 41.86
CA PRO A 360 -32.57 -2.48 42.32
C PRO A 360 -31.95 -1.10 42.59
N ARG A 361 -30.62 -0.99 42.65
CA ARG A 361 -29.88 0.28 42.85
C ARG A 361 -29.35 0.91 41.56
N ASP A 362 -29.51 0.24 40.42
CA ASP A 362 -29.06 0.78 39.12
C ASP A 362 -30.09 1.81 38.63
N ALA A 363 -29.72 3.08 38.71
CA ALA A 363 -30.60 4.21 38.35
C ALA A 363 -31.02 4.18 36.88
N ASN A 364 -30.15 3.67 35.98
CA ASN A 364 -30.47 3.57 34.58
C ASN A 364 -31.53 2.50 34.31
N LEU A 365 -31.45 1.36 34.99
CA LEU A 365 -32.46 0.30 34.88
C LEU A 365 -33.79 0.72 35.57
N GLN A 366 -33.72 1.43 36.71
CA GLN A 366 -34.90 2.02 37.35
C GLN A 366 -35.60 3.00 36.40
N TYR A 367 -34.85 3.86 35.74
CA TYR A 367 -35.37 4.79 34.74
C TYR A 367 -36.11 4.07 33.62
N LEU A 368 -35.41 3.09 32.94
CA LEU A 368 -36.01 2.37 31.82
C LEU A 368 -37.28 1.60 32.23
N ALA A 369 -37.27 0.94 33.40
CA ALA A 369 -38.42 0.23 33.93
C ALA A 369 -39.55 1.21 34.32
N GLY A 370 -39.22 2.37 34.86
CA GLY A 370 -40.18 3.43 35.15
C GLY A 370 -40.88 3.98 33.92
N MET A 371 -40.11 4.26 32.85
CA MET A 371 -40.66 4.69 31.56
C MET A 371 -41.51 3.58 30.90
N ALA A 372 -41.08 2.32 30.99
CA ALA A 372 -41.85 1.19 30.49
C ALA A 372 -43.20 1.00 31.27
N CYS A 373 -43.20 1.21 32.59
CA CYS A 373 -44.42 1.24 33.38
C CYS A 373 -45.33 2.42 32.99
N LEU A 374 -44.74 3.59 32.70
CA LEU A 374 -45.48 4.77 32.24
C LEU A 374 -46.22 4.51 30.93
N SER A 375 -45.51 3.93 29.92
CA SER A 375 -46.10 3.58 28.62
C SER A 375 -47.24 2.55 28.74
N ARG A 376 -47.27 1.75 29.83
CA ARG A 376 -48.31 0.77 30.15
C ARG A 376 -49.36 1.31 31.13
N GLN A 377 -49.35 2.62 31.44
CA GLN A 377 -50.27 3.26 32.33
C GLN A 377 -50.24 2.73 33.78
N LEU A 378 -49.10 2.13 34.19
CA LEU A 378 -48.89 1.65 35.57
C LEU A 378 -48.32 2.79 36.43
N TRP A 379 -49.16 3.83 36.64
CA TRP A 379 -48.78 5.13 37.18
C TRP A 379 -48.05 5.06 38.54
N GLY A 380 -48.54 4.25 39.48
CA GLY A 380 -47.94 4.13 40.81
C GLY A 380 -46.55 3.55 40.81
N LYS A 381 -46.34 2.46 40.04
CA LYS A 381 -45.03 1.82 39.90
C LYS A 381 -44.04 2.70 39.10
N ALA A 382 -44.54 3.39 38.05
CA ALA A 382 -43.78 4.35 37.30
C ALA A 382 -43.23 5.47 38.16
N GLN A 383 -44.10 6.09 38.97
CA GLN A 383 -43.70 7.16 39.88
C GLN A 383 -42.62 6.70 40.87
N GLN A 384 -42.81 5.55 41.54
CA GLN A 384 -41.85 5.02 42.49
C GLN A 384 -40.49 4.80 41.86
N LEU A 385 -40.43 4.15 40.69
CA LEU A 385 -39.17 3.86 40.00
C LEU A 385 -38.49 5.14 39.51
N LEU A 386 -39.22 6.07 38.91
CA LEU A 386 -38.66 7.33 38.41
C LEU A 386 -38.17 8.23 39.52
N SER A 387 -38.90 8.30 40.68
CA SER A 387 -38.47 9.07 41.86
C SER A 387 -37.15 8.57 42.43
N HIS A 388 -36.92 7.26 42.42
CA HIS A 388 -35.62 6.70 42.82
C HIS A 388 -34.53 6.93 41.72
N ALA A 389 -34.89 6.79 40.46
CA ALA A 389 -33.94 6.94 39.34
C ALA A 389 -33.33 8.35 39.28
N VAL A 390 -34.12 9.42 39.46
CA VAL A 390 -33.63 10.81 39.38
C VAL A 390 -32.52 11.13 40.36
N LEU A 391 -32.47 10.42 41.50
CA LEU A 391 -31.44 10.60 42.53
C LEU A 391 -30.10 10.00 42.15
N GLY A 392 -30.11 8.96 41.31
CA GLY A 392 -28.91 8.21 40.93
C GLY A 392 -28.44 8.41 39.49
N LEU A 393 -29.26 8.99 38.61
CA LEU A 393 -28.92 9.22 37.21
C LEU A 393 -27.78 10.23 37.06
N GLN A 394 -26.71 9.82 36.40
CA GLN A 394 -25.56 10.67 36.09
C GLN A 394 -25.75 11.49 34.80
N ASP A 395 -26.47 10.94 33.83
CA ASP A 395 -26.74 11.61 32.55
C ASP A 395 -27.83 12.68 32.70
N ALA A 396 -27.49 13.92 32.39
CA ALA A 396 -28.41 15.05 32.47
C ALA A 396 -29.64 14.90 31.54
N GLY A 397 -29.46 14.27 30.39
CA GLY A 397 -30.52 14.03 29.41
C GLY A 397 -31.57 13.07 29.93
N LEU A 398 -31.16 11.92 30.47
CA LEU A 398 -32.07 10.94 31.07
C LEU A 398 -32.73 11.51 32.33
N ARG A 399 -31.99 12.24 33.16
CA ARG A 399 -32.52 12.88 34.38
C ARG A 399 -33.58 13.93 34.06
N ARG A 400 -33.34 14.74 33.03
CA ARG A 400 -34.34 15.73 32.56
C ARG A 400 -35.61 15.04 32.06
N LYS A 401 -35.52 13.94 31.33
CA LYS A 401 -36.67 13.15 30.87
C LYS A 401 -37.41 12.51 32.03
N ALA A 402 -36.70 11.97 33.01
CA ALA A 402 -37.31 11.42 34.21
C ALA A 402 -38.12 12.47 35.01
N TRP A 403 -37.57 13.68 35.19
CA TRP A 403 -38.29 14.77 35.82
C TRP A 403 -39.52 15.21 35.04
N ARG A 404 -39.46 15.27 33.70
CA ARG A 404 -40.64 15.55 32.87
C ARG A 404 -41.71 14.49 33.02
N ALA A 405 -41.35 13.22 33.01
CA ALA A 405 -42.30 12.13 33.22
C ALA A 405 -42.95 12.18 34.62
N LEU A 406 -42.18 12.53 35.64
CA LEU A 406 -42.73 12.75 37.00
C LEU A 406 -43.68 13.95 37.03
N ALA A 407 -43.41 15.04 36.33
CA ALA A 407 -44.28 16.20 36.21
C ALA A 407 -45.61 15.85 35.54
N GLU A 408 -45.57 15.14 34.41
CA GLU A 408 -46.76 14.64 33.70
C GLU A 408 -47.60 13.72 34.58
N LEU A 409 -46.97 12.84 35.37
CA LEU A 409 -47.67 11.99 36.36
C LEU A 409 -48.36 12.79 37.47
N ALA A 410 -47.72 13.85 37.95
CA ALA A 410 -48.30 14.74 38.96
C ALA A 410 -49.49 15.54 38.38
N GLU A 411 -49.41 16.03 37.15
CA GLU A 411 -50.52 16.68 36.46
C GLU A 411 -51.74 15.76 36.32
N GLN A 412 -51.52 14.52 35.89
CA GLN A 412 -52.61 13.53 35.75
C GLN A 412 -53.34 13.23 37.09
N ARG A 413 -52.67 13.47 38.22
CA ARG A 413 -53.26 13.33 39.55
C ARG A 413 -53.89 14.62 40.11
N GLY A 414 -53.75 15.72 39.38
CA GLY A 414 -54.21 17.03 39.84
C GLY A 414 -53.29 17.67 40.88
N ASP A 415 -52.04 17.17 41.06
CA ASP A 415 -51.07 17.73 42.00
C ASP A 415 -50.21 18.80 41.29
N ALA A 416 -50.78 19.97 41.11
CA ALA A 416 -50.15 21.10 40.46
C ALA A 416 -48.84 21.58 41.11
N PRO A 417 -48.70 21.62 42.47
CA PRO A 417 -47.45 22.02 43.10
C PRO A 417 -46.32 21.04 42.81
N ALA A 418 -46.59 19.72 42.90
CA ALA A 418 -45.57 18.68 42.56
C ALA A 418 -45.19 18.72 41.09
N ALA A 419 -46.13 18.96 40.18
CA ALA A 419 -45.86 19.12 38.75
C ALA A 419 -44.96 20.33 38.47
N ALA A 420 -45.27 21.48 39.08
CA ALA A 420 -44.46 22.69 38.90
C ALA A 420 -43.02 22.53 39.40
N GLU A 421 -42.83 21.89 40.56
CA GLU A 421 -41.48 21.63 41.07
C GLU A 421 -40.70 20.63 40.17
N ALA A 422 -41.35 19.57 39.68
CA ALA A 422 -40.71 18.61 38.79
C ALA A 422 -40.31 19.25 37.42
N TYR A 423 -41.14 20.12 36.83
CA TYR A 423 -40.77 20.88 35.63
C TYR A 423 -39.63 21.86 35.91
N LYS A 424 -39.60 22.51 37.06
CA LYS A 424 -38.49 23.38 37.45
C LYS A 424 -37.18 22.61 37.55
N GLN A 425 -37.20 21.42 38.16
CA GLN A 425 -36.04 20.54 38.23
C GLN A 425 -35.60 20.09 36.80
N ALA A 426 -36.53 19.76 35.92
CA ALA A 426 -36.24 19.43 34.54
C ALA A 426 -35.61 20.61 33.74
N ALA A 427 -35.99 21.84 34.04
CA ALA A 427 -35.48 23.04 33.38
C ALA A 427 -34.09 23.48 33.87
N GLN A 428 -33.70 23.09 35.09
CA GLN A 428 -32.39 23.41 35.68
C GLN A 428 -31.26 22.49 35.19
N LEU A 429 -31.58 21.40 34.51
CA LEU A 429 -30.68 20.38 33.95
C LEU A 429 -30.43 20.61 32.43
#